data_3417488211c022aeb46d8e598866c60e
#
_entry.id   3417488211c022aeb46d8e598866c60e
#
_cell.length_a   1.000
_cell.length_b   1.000
_cell.length_c   1.000
_cell.angle_alpha   90.00
_cell.angle_beta   90.00
_cell.angle_gamma   90.00
#
_symmetry.space_group_name_H-M   'P 1'
#
loop_
_entity.id
_entity.type
_entity.pdbx_description
1 polymer ?
#
loop_
_entity_poly.entity_id
_entity_poly.type
_entity_poly.pdbx_seq_one_letter_code
_entity_poly.pdbx_strand_id
1 'polypeptide(L)'
;MANRIKGITVEIGGDTTGLENSLKSVNDSLKKTQSQLKDVETLLKLDPSNVTLLAQKQELLTDAIEETEQKLSALEDAQESVTRAFERGDIGRDQYLAFQREVEDTRGTLNRYRTDLSGLQSEQERLCTNTDRLMKLFDATGKTVDDYADVLGSRLVAAIKNGTANSDQLKTAIEKIGKSATGGRADLRQLTDAIDTVDDGQAIRNLINELN
;
A
#
# COMPACT_ATOMS: atom_id res chain seq x y z
N MET A 1 10.99 29.00 -4.01
CA MET A 1 10.25 29.72 -2.94
C MET A 1 9.95 28.69 -1.86
N ALA A 2 10.59 28.82 -0.70
CA ALA A 2 10.46 27.88 0.39
C ALA A 2 9.03 27.94 0.95
N ASN A 3 8.30 26.81 0.85
CA ASN A 3 7.07 26.62 1.56
C ASN A 3 7.41 26.56 3.05
N ARG A 4 7.33 27.70 3.74
CA ARG A 4 7.33 27.78 5.18
C ARG A 4 6.08 27.03 5.66
N ILE A 5 6.25 25.80 6.12
CA ILE A 5 5.33 25.22 7.08
C ILE A 5 5.51 26.13 8.31
N LYS A 6 4.55 27.00 8.54
CA LYS A 6 4.50 27.83 9.74
C LYS A 6 4.34 26.87 10.91
N GLY A 7 5.45 26.54 11.57
CA GLY A 7 5.39 25.90 12.86
C GLY A 7 4.48 26.74 13.75
N ILE A 8 3.49 26.12 14.36
CA ILE A 8 2.66 26.78 15.36
C ILE A 8 3.57 26.96 16.57
N THR A 9 4.16 28.13 16.68
CA THR A 9 4.75 28.59 17.94
C THR A 9 3.58 29.00 18.82
N VAL A 10 2.98 28.06 19.53
CA VAL A 10 2.01 28.37 20.56
C VAL A 10 2.83 28.66 21.81
N GLU A 11 3.14 29.94 22.04
CA GLU A 11 3.60 30.39 23.36
C GLU A 11 2.42 30.26 24.32
N ILE A 12 2.27 29.06 24.89
CA ILE A 12 1.35 28.84 26.00
C ILE A 12 2.10 29.26 27.26
N GLY A 13 1.61 30.26 27.99
CA GLY A 13 2.26 30.77 29.20
C GLY A 13 2.56 29.66 30.20
N GLY A 14 3.83 29.25 30.31
CA GLY A 14 4.36 28.19 31.16
C GLY A 14 4.80 26.99 30.36
N ASP A 15 6.07 26.75 30.28
CA ASP A 15 6.84 25.58 29.81
C ASP A 15 6.31 24.77 28.59
N THR A 16 6.26 25.43 27.43
CA THR A 16 5.96 24.82 26.14
C THR A 16 7.19 24.24 25.44
N THR A 17 8.37 24.44 26.02
CA THR A 17 9.65 24.01 25.44
C THR A 17 9.69 22.50 25.18
N GLY A 18 9.03 21.72 26.04
CA GLY A 18 8.94 20.27 25.90
C GLY A 18 8.10 19.85 24.68
N LEU A 19 6.91 20.43 24.50
CA LEU A 19 6.02 20.15 23.38
C LEU A 19 6.62 20.63 22.06
N GLU A 20 7.16 21.85 22.03
CA GLU A 20 7.77 22.41 20.81
C GLU A 20 8.96 21.57 20.33
N ASN A 21 9.82 21.11 21.25
CA ASN A 21 10.95 20.24 20.94
C ASN A 21 10.48 18.85 20.48
N SER A 22 9.48 18.26 21.12
CA SER A 22 8.91 16.96 20.73
C SER A 22 8.27 17.05 19.34
N LEU A 23 7.45 18.06 19.08
CA LEU A 23 6.82 18.26 17.77
C LEU A 23 7.86 18.58 16.67
N LYS A 24 8.92 19.32 16.98
CA LYS A 24 10.00 19.60 16.03
C LYS A 24 10.71 18.31 15.62
N SER A 25 11.12 17.50 16.57
CA SER A 25 11.82 16.24 16.31
C SER A 25 10.96 15.31 15.45
N VAL A 26 9.70 15.10 15.83
CA VAL A 26 8.77 14.25 15.08
C VAL A 26 8.47 14.82 13.68
N ASN A 27 8.29 16.11 13.54
CA ASN A 27 8.06 16.75 12.24
C ASN A 27 9.28 16.60 11.30
N ASP A 28 10.50 16.71 11.83
CA ASP A 28 11.73 16.52 11.05
C ASP A 28 11.87 15.05 10.58
N SER A 29 11.56 14.07 11.45
CA SER A 29 11.51 12.65 11.08
C SER A 29 10.45 12.40 10.02
N LEU A 30 9.20 12.80 10.26
CA LEU A 30 8.10 12.65 9.30
C LEU A 30 8.43 13.23 7.92
N LYS A 31 9.06 14.40 7.88
CA LYS A 31 9.46 15.02 6.62
C LYS A 31 10.48 14.18 5.87
N LYS A 32 11.42 13.55 6.58
CA LYS A 32 12.41 12.65 5.99
C LYS A 32 11.74 11.39 5.44
N THR A 33 10.90 10.75 6.24
CA THR A 33 10.14 9.55 5.86
C THR A 33 9.24 9.81 4.65
N GLN A 34 8.52 10.96 4.62
CA GLN A 34 7.71 11.38 3.48
C GLN A 34 8.52 11.60 2.20
N SER A 35 9.73 12.15 2.31
CA SER A 35 10.62 12.30 1.16
C SER A 35 11.04 10.95 0.60
N GLN A 36 11.43 10.02 1.47
CA GLN A 36 11.83 8.67 1.09
C GLN A 36 10.66 7.88 0.48
N LEU A 37 9.43 8.00 1.05
CA LEU A 37 8.23 7.41 0.48
C LEU A 37 7.98 7.90 -0.95
N LYS A 38 8.09 9.20 -1.17
CA LYS A 38 7.92 9.79 -2.51
C LYS A 38 8.95 9.27 -3.51
N ASP A 39 10.21 9.09 -3.08
CA ASP A 39 11.27 8.57 -3.93
C ASP A 39 10.99 7.11 -4.29
N VAL A 40 10.64 6.26 -3.32
CA VAL A 40 10.24 4.86 -3.54
C VAL A 40 9.02 4.75 -4.44
N GLU A 41 7.99 5.58 -4.24
CA GLU A 41 6.79 5.61 -5.10
C GLU A 41 7.12 6.02 -6.54
N THR A 42 8.09 6.90 -6.72
CA THR A 42 8.54 7.29 -8.07
C THR A 42 9.23 6.13 -8.77
N LEU A 43 10.05 5.36 -8.06
CA LEU A 43 10.71 4.17 -8.59
C LEU A 43 9.71 3.04 -8.87
N LEU A 44 8.71 2.84 -8.01
CA LEU A 44 7.64 1.85 -8.21
C LEU A 44 6.73 2.16 -9.42
N LYS A 45 6.67 3.41 -9.89
CA LYS A 45 5.99 3.70 -11.16
C LYS A 45 6.73 3.14 -12.38
N LEU A 46 8.06 2.94 -12.28
CA LEU A 46 8.88 2.35 -13.33
C LEU A 46 8.89 0.82 -13.25
N ASP A 47 8.90 0.28 -12.04
CA ASP A 47 8.89 -1.15 -11.76
C ASP A 47 7.91 -1.46 -10.61
N PRO A 48 6.60 -1.61 -10.91
CA PRO A 48 5.55 -1.77 -9.89
C PRO A 48 5.64 -3.06 -9.07
N SER A 49 6.34 -4.07 -9.58
CA SER A 49 6.47 -5.39 -8.94
C SER A 49 7.83 -5.59 -8.25
N ASN A 50 8.63 -4.56 -8.14
CA ASN A 50 9.93 -4.63 -7.46
C ASN A 50 9.77 -4.92 -5.97
N VAL A 51 10.04 -6.17 -5.59
CA VAL A 51 9.83 -6.68 -4.22
C VAL A 51 10.63 -5.87 -3.19
N THR A 52 11.85 -5.45 -3.54
CA THR A 52 12.70 -4.65 -2.65
C THR A 52 12.09 -3.26 -2.41
N LEU A 53 11.59 -2.61 -3.45
CA LEU A 53 10.94 -1.31 -3.32
C LEU A 53 9.59 -1.41 -2.60
N LEU A 54 8.83 -2.49 -2.81
CA LEU A 54 7.59 -2.75 -2.08
C LEU A 54 7.85 -2.97 -0.58
N ALA A 55 8.92 -3.72 -0.23
CA ALA A 55 9.33 -3.91 1.16
C ALA A 55 9.78 -2.58 1.80
N GLN A 56 10.55 -1.77 1.10
CA GLN A 56 10.94 -0.43 1.56
C GLN A 56 9.72 0.49 1.75
N LYS A 57 8.75 0.45 0.83
CA LYS A 57 7.51 1.22 0.97
C LYS A 57 6.73 0.80 2.22
N GLN A 58 6.66 -0.50 2.49
CA GLN A 58 5.98 -1.03 3.68
C GLN A 58 6.67 -0.55 4.97
N GLU A 59 7.99 -0.62 5.05
CA GLU A 59 8.78 -0.13 6.18
C GLU A 59 8.55 1.38 6.41
N LEU A 60 8.71 2.18 5.37
CA LEU A 60 8.51 3.64 5.43
C LEU A 60 7.07 4.04 5.80
N LEU A 61 6.05 3.27 5.38
CA LEU A 61 4.67 3.51 5.80
C LEU A 61 4.49 3.17 7.29
N THR A 62 5.14 2.12 7.78
CA THR A 62 5.13 1.77 9.21
C THR A 62 5.78 2.87 10.04
N ASP A 63 6.96 3.35 9.65
CA ASP A 63 7.63 4.48 10.30
C ASP A 63 6.77 5.74 10.30
N ALA A 64 6.15 6.07 9.15
CA ALA A 64 5.27 7.24 9.05
C ALA A 64 4.03 7.13 9.94
N ILE A 65 3.49 5.91 10.14
CA ILE A 65 2.39 5.67 11.08
C ILE A 65 2.87 5.94 12.51
N GLU A 66 3.98 5.33 12.93
CA GLU A 66 4.52 5.49 14.28
C GLU A 66 4.85 6.95 14.60
N GLU A 67 5.53 7.65 13.69
CA GLU A 67 5.87 9.06 13.82
C GLU A 67 4.61 9.95 13.88
N THR A 68 3.58 9.62 13.09
CA THR A 68 2.31 10.38 13.09
C THR A 68 1.51 10.11 14.37
N GLU A 69 1.53 8.89 14.90
CA GLU A 69 0.94 8.54 16.21
C GLU A 69 1.62 9.29 17.35
N GLN A 70 2.95 9.35 17.35
CA GLN A 70 3.70 10.13 18.34
C GLN A 70 3.34 11.62 18.28
N LYS A 71 3.23 12.17 17.07
CA LYS A 71 2.79 13.55 16.87
C LYS A 71 1.38 13.78 17.40
N LEU A 72 0.45 12.88 17.05
CA LEU A 72 -0.94 12.99 17.49
C LEU A 72 -1.06 12.90 19.01
N SER A 73 -0.35 11.98 19.64
CA SER A 73 -0.32 11.84 21.11
C SER A 73 0.19 13.14 21.77
N ALA A 74 1.29 13.71 21.28
CA ALA A 74 1.81 14.97 21.82
C ALA A 74 0.83 16.14 21.66
N LEU A 75 0.08 16.20 20.56
CA LEU A 75 -0.96 17.21 20.34
C LEU A 75 -2.16 16.98 21.26
N GLU A 76 -2.60 15.75 21.45
CA GLU A 76 -3.71 15.40 22.34
C GLU A 76 -3.36 15.68 23.80
N ASP A 77 -2.16 15.40 24.25
CA ASP A 77 -1.66 15.72 25.59
C ASP A 77 -1.63 17.26 25.85
N ALA A 78 -1.34 18.04 24.80
CA ALA A 78 -1.32 19.48 24.88
C ALA A 78 -2.71 20.13 24.82
N GLN A 79 -3.73 19.41 24.35
CA GLN A 79 -5.05 19.97 24.04
C GLN A 79 -5.71 20.66 25.23
N GLU A 80 -5.63 20.07 26.42
CA GLU A 80 -6.21 20.66 27.63
C GLU A 80 -5.52 21.97 28.01
N SER A 81 -4.19 22.03 27.91
CA SER A 81 -3.39 23.22 28.20
C SER A 81 -3.68 24.36 27.21
N VAL A 82 -3.80 24.02 25.92
CA VAL A 82 -4.17 24.97 24.85
C VAL A 82 -5.58 25.53 25.08
N THR A 83 -6.54 24.65 25.47
CA THR A 83 -7.91 25.07 25.75
C THR A 83 -7.95 26.04 26.94
N ARG A 84 -7.26 25.72 28.05
CA ARG A 84 -7.17 26.60 29.21
C ARG A 84 -6.49 27.92 28.89
N ALA A 85 -5.43 27.93 28.06
CA ALA A 85 -4.77 29.16 27.63
C ALA A 85 -5.70 30.06 26.79
N PHE A 86 -6.54 29.44 25.94
CA PHE A 86 -7.55 30.17 25.18
C PHE A 86 -8.63 30.81 26.10
N GLU A 87 -9.15 30.03 27.06
CA GLU A 87 -10.14 30.49 28.05
C GLU A 87 -9.63 31.66 28.90
N ARG A 88 -8.34 31.66 29.25
CA ARG A 88 -7.69 32.77 29.98
C ARG A 88 -7.36 33.98 29.12
N GLY A 89 -7.47 33.85 27.78
CA GLY A 89 -7.08 34.88 26.84
C GLY A 89 -5.56 34.98 26.58
N ASP A 90 -4.77 33.99 27.01
CA ASP A 90 -3.33 33.91 26.81
C ASP A 90 -2.99 33.69 25.32
N ILE A 91 -3.89 33.03 24.57
CA ILE A 91 -3.78 32.83 23.13
C ILE A 91 -5.05 33.32 22.41
N GLY A 92 -4.88 33.78 21.17
CA GLY A 92 -5.97 34.26 20.34
C GLY A 92 -6.76 33.13 19.67
N ARG A 93 -7.96 33.46 19.17
CA ARG A 93 -8.85 32.52 18.46
C ARG A 93 -8.14 31.87 17.26
N ASP A 94 -7.35 32.59 16.50
CA ASP A 94 -6.67 32.07 15.32
C ASP A 94 -5.63 31.00 15.67
N GLN A 95 -4.93 31.19 16.79
CA GLN A 95 -3.97 30.21 17.31
C GLN A 95 -4.68 28.95 17.80
N TYR A 96 -5.78 29.08 18.54
CA TYR A 96 -6.59 27.98 19.00
C TYR A 96 -7.17 27.15 17.82
N LEU A 97 -7.74 27.81 16.81
CA LEU A 97 -8.25 27.16 15.62
C LEU A 97 -7.15 26.54 14.76
N ALA A 98 -5.95 27.13 14.74
CA ALA A 98 -4.80 26.53 14.06
C ALA A 98 -4.35 25.24 14.74
N PHE A 99 -4.33 25.21 16.08
CA PHE A 99 -4.04 24.00 16.85
C PHE A 99 -5.07 22.88 16.58
N GLN A 100 -6.37 23.22 16.61
CA GLN A 100 -7.41 22.24 16.30
C GLN A 100 -7.27 21.65 14.89
N ARG A 101 -6.96 22.49 13.89
CA ARG A 101 -6.70 22.02 12.53
C ARG A 101 -5.50 21.08 12.47
N GLU A 102 -4.43 21.38 13.19
CA GLU A 102 -3.24 20.52 13.22
C GLU A 102 -3.56 19.12 13.79
N VAL A 103 -4.39 19.04 14.83
CA VAL A 103 -4.88 17.77 15.39
C VAL A 103 -5.65 16.99 14.33
N GLU A 104 -6.63 17.61 13.67
CA GLU A 104 -7.45 16.95 12.66
C GLU A 104 -6.65 16.56 11.40
N ASP A 105 -5.75 17.40 10.94
CA ASP A 105 -4.86 17.12 9.81
C ASP A 105 -3.92 15.95 10.13
N THR A 106 -3.44 15.86 11.37
CA THR A 106 -2.59 14.75 11.83
C THR A 106 -3.40 13.44 11.89
N ARG A 107 -4.64 13.46 12.39
CA ARG A 107 -5.55 12.29 12.35
C ARG A 107 -5.84 11.85 10.92
N GLY A 108 -6.15 12.79 10.04
CA GLY A 108 -6.39 12.51 8.62
C GLY A 108 -5.17 11.88 7.94
N THR A 109 -3.98 12.37 8.26
CA THR A 109 -2.70 11.85 7.74
C THR A 109 -2.44 10.43 8.25
N LEU A 110 -2.66 10.17 9.54
CA LEU A 110 -2.53 8.83 10.12
C LEU A 110 -3.45 7.81 9.44
N ASN A 111 -4.73 8.18 9.26
CA ASN A 111 -5.70 7.30 8.59
C ASN A 111 -5.30 7.01 7.13
N ARG A 112 -4.75 7.98 6.43
CA ARG A 112 -4.23 7.79 5.06
C ARG A 112 -3.09 6.79 5.04
N TYR A 113 -2.06 6.94 5.89
CA TYR A 113 -0.93 5.99 5.93
C TYR A 113 -1.37 4.57 6.29
N ARG A 114 -2.31 4.41 7.23
CA ARG A 114 -2.88 3.10 7.57
C ARG A 114 -3.62 2.49 6.38
N THR A 115 -4.38 3.29 5.63
CA THR A 115 -5.06 2.84 4.42
C THR A 115 -4.08 2.43 3.33
N ASP A 116 -3.03 3.23 3.12
CA ASP A 116 -1.99 2.96 2.12
C ASP A 116 -1.22 1.66 2.46
N LEU A 117 -0.89 1.45 3.74
CA LEU A 117 -0.24 0.22 4.21
C LEU A 117 -1.14 -1.01 4.01
N SER A 118 -2.40 -0.92 4.39
CA SER A 118 -3.38 -2.01 4.20
C SER A 118 -3.59 -2.33 2.72
N GLY A 119 -3.67 -1.31 1.87
CA GLY A 119 -3.76 -1.47 0.42
C GLY A 119 -2.53 -2.16 -0.16
N LEU A 120 -1.33 -1.79 0.29
CA LEU A 120 -0.07 -2.41 -0.13
C LEU A 120 -0.01 -3.89 0.28
N GLN A 121 -0.37 -4.21 1.52
CA GLN A 121 -0.42 -5.60 2.02
C GLN A 121 -1.40 -6.45 1.21
N SER A 122 -2.60 -5.92 0.94
CA SER A 122 -3.61 -6.60 0.13
C SER A 122 -3.13 -6.85 -1.30
N GLU A 123 -2.42 -5.90 -1.91
CA GLU A 123 -1.86 -6.08 -3.25
C GLU A 123 -0.73 -7.11 -3.27
N GLN A 124 0.15 -7.14 -2.27
CA GLN A 124 1.18 -8.16 -2.13
C GLN A 124 0.59 -9.56 -1.98
N GLU A 125 -0.47 -9.71 -1.17
CA GLU A 125 -1.19 -10.98 -1.00
C GLU A 125 -1.84 -11.45 -2.32
N ARG A 126 -2.50 -10.53 -3.04
CA ARG A 126 -3.06 -10.81 -4.37
C ARG A 126 -2.00 -11.21 -5.39
N LEU A 127 -0.85 -10.54 -5.38
CA LEU A 127 0.27 -10.86 -6.26
C LEU A 127 0.79 -12.27 -5.98
N CYS A 128 1.02 -12.62 -4.72
CA CYS A 128 1.45 -13.95 -4.30
C CYS A 128 0.44 -15.01 -4.73
N THR A 129 -0.84 -14.82 -4.38
CA THR A 129 -1.93 -15.75 -4.73
C THR A 129 -2.04 -15.97 -6.25
N ASN A 130 -1.99 -14.90 -7.04
CA ASN A 130 -2.09 -15.02 -8.49
C ASN A 130 -0.83 -15.66 -9.12
N THR A 131 0.34 -15.47 -8.52
CA THR A 131 1.57 -16.15 -8.93
C THR A 131 1.44 -17.66 -8.71
N ASP A 132 1.01 -18.07 -7.52
CA ASP A 132 0.82 -19.49 -7.19
C ASP A 132 -0.23 -20.14 -8.10
N ARG A 133 -1.35 -19.45 -8.36
CA ARG A 133 -2.38 -19.93 -9.29
C ARG A 133 -1.85 -20.11 -10.72
N LEU A 134 -1.05 -19.15 -11.19
CA LEU A 134 -0.46 -19.24 -12.52
C LEU A 134 0.52 -20.41 -12.63
N MET A 135 1.34 -20.64 -11.60
CA MET A 135 2.26 -21.78 -11.54
C MET A 135 1.51 -23.11 -11.56
N LYS A 136 0.49 -23.27 -10.72
CA LYS A 136 -0.37 -24.47 -10.72
C LYS A 136 -1.00 -24.73 -12.10
N LEU A 137 -1.41 -23.66 -12.80
CA LEU A 137 -2.01 -23.80 -14.12
C LEU A 137 -0.98 -24.26 -15.17
N PHE A 138 0.26 -23.78 -15.10
CA PHE A 138 1.35 -24.26 -15.95
C PHE A 138 1.66 -25.74 -15.65
N ASP A 139 1.77 -26.11 -14.38
CA ASP A 139 2.03 -27.51 -13.96
C ASP A 139 0.91 -28.45 -14.42
N ALA A 140 -0.34 -28.05 -14.27
CA ALA A 140 -1.49 -28.86 -14.67
C ALA A 140 -1.60 -29.06 -16.18
N THR A 141 -1.21 -28.04 -16.96
CA THR A 141 -1.25 -28.10 -18.44
C THR A 141 0.01 -28.68 -19.06
N GLY A 142 1.10 -28.78 -18.29
CA GLY A 142 2.42 -29.18 -18.79
C GLY A 142 3.02 -28.19 -19.79
N LYS A 143 2.56 -26.92 -19.74
CA LYS A 143 2.94 -25.87 -20.67
C LYS A 143 3.63 -24.72 -19.91
N THR A 144 4.35 -23.90 -20.66
CA THR A 144 5.04 -22.71 -20.18
C THR A 144 4.32 -21.43 -20.63
N VAL A 145 4.78 -20.28 -20.15
CA VAL A 145 4.25 -18.99 -20.60
C VAL A 145 4.44 -18.75 -22.10
N ASP A 146 5.52 -19.31 -22.68
CA ASP A 146 5.81 -19.19 -24.12
C ASP A 146 4.80 -19.97 -24.98
N ASP A 147 4.31 -21.11 -24.51
CA ASP A 147 3.29 -21.92 -25.19
C ASP A 147 1.93 -21.22 -25.28
N TYR A 148 1.73 -20.17 -24.48
CA TYR A 148 0.54 -19.33 -24.49
C TYR A 148 0.78 -17.93 -25.06
N ALA A 149 1.90 -17.73 -25.79
CA ALA A 149 2.28 -16.42 -26.31
C ALA A 149 1.21 -15.81 -27.24
N ASP A 150 0.57 -16.63 -28.07
CA ASP A 150 -0.50 -16.17 -28.97
C ASP A 150 -1.75 -15.69 -28.21
N VAL A 151 -2.01 -16.27 -27.06
CA VAL A 151 -3.18 -15.96 -26.20
C VAL A 151 -2.90 -14.76 -25.31
N LEU A 152 -1.69 -14.69 -24.73
CA LEU A 152 -1.29 -13.67 -23.77
C LEU A 152 -0.86 -12.36 -24.47
N GLY A 153 -0.19 -12.49 -25.61
CA GLY A 153 0.51 -11.42 -26.30
C GLY A 153 1.90 -11.15 -25.71
N SER A 154 2.80 -10.67 -26.57
CA SER A 154 4.23 -10.53 -26.26
C SER A 154 4.52 -9.67 -25.03
N ARG A 155 3.75 -8.61 -24.79
CA ARG A 155 3.94 -7.70 -23.64
C ARG A 155 3.67 -8.41 -22.32
N LEU A 156 2.59 -9.18 -22.21
CA LEU A 156 2.23 -9.88 -20.98
C LEU A 156 3.19 -11.07 -20.73
N VAL A 157 3.57 -11.79 -21.79
CA VAL A 157 4.61 -12.83 -21.72
C VAL A 157 5.92 -12.26 -21.17
N ALA A 158 6.38 -11.14 -21.70
CA ALA A 158 7.60 -10.48 -21.23
C ALA A 158 7.48 -10.04 -19.74
N ALA A 159 6.34 -9.48 -19.35
CA ALA A 159 6.11 -9.06 -17.97
C ALA A 159 6.16 -10.25 -16.99
N ILE A 160 5.54 -11.37 -17.34
CA ILE A 160 5.56 -12.59 -16.51
C ILE A 160 6.99 -13.17 -16.44
N LYS A 161 7.70 -13.29 -17.57
CA LYS A 161 9.08 -13.82 -17.61
C LYS A 161 10.08 -12.98 -16.83
N ASN A 162 9.90 -11.67 -16.85
CA ASN A 162 10.78 -10.74 -16.14
C ASN A 162 10.37 -10.51 -14.67
N GLY A 163 9.26 -11.13 -14.20
CA GLY A 163 8.75 -10.93 -12.86
C GLY A 163 8.19 -9.51 -12.61
N THR A 164 7.82 -8.77 -13.68
CA THR A 164 7.31 -7.40 -13.61
C THR A 164 5.78 -7.31 -13.78
N ALA A 165 5.10 -8.45 -13.88
CA ALA A 165 3.65 -8.52 -13.96
C ALA A 165 3.01 -8.18 -12.61
N ASN A 166 2.07 -7.24 -12.58
CA ASN A 166 1.26 -6.93 -11.41
C ASN A 166 0.12 -7.96 -11.22
N SER A 167 -0.59 -7.91 -10.08
CA SER A 167 -1.63 -8.88 -9.76
C SER A 167 -2.78 -8.92 -10.78
N ASP A 168 -3.17 -7.79 -11.36
CA ASP A 168 -4.22 -7.74 -12.39
C ASP A 168 -3.76 -8.33 -13.73
N GLN A 169 -2.49 -8.16 -14.07
CA GLN A 169 -1.87 -8.78 -15.24
C GLN A 169 -1.79 -10.30 -15.08
N LEU A 170 -1.40 -10.79 -13.89
CA LEU A 170 -1.39 -12.22 -13.59
C LEU A 170 -2.80 -12.80 -13.62
N LYS A 171 -3.79 -12.13 -13.04
CA LYS A 171 -5.20 -12.51 -13.13
C LYS A 171 -5.65 -12.62 -14.58
N THR A 172 -5.33 -11.64 -15.41
CA THR A 172 -5.65 -11.67 -16.85
C THR A 172 -4.98 -12.85 -17.56
N ALA A 173 -3.74 -13.17 -17.19
CA ALA A 173 -3.04 -14.33 -17.74
C ALA A 173 -3.75 -15.64 -17.37
N ILE A 174 -4.11 -15.82 -16.10
CA ILE A 174 -4.86 -17.00 -15.62
C ILE A 174 -6.18 -17.16 -16.39
N GLU A 175 -6.95 -16.08 -16.56
CA GLU A 175 -8.20 -16.10 -17.32
C GLU A 175 -8.01 -16.54 -18.78
N LYS A 176 -7.02 -15.96 -19.46
CA LYS A 176 -6.74 -16.25 -20.86
C LYS A 176 -6.23 -17.68 -21.06
N ILE A 177 -5.29 -18.14 -20.23
CA ILE A 177 -4.74 -19.48 -20.26
C ILE A 177 -5.84 -20.51 -19.96
N GLY A 178 -6.63 -20.27 -18.90
CA GLY A 178 -7.72 -21.15 -18.54
C GLY A 178 -8.77 -21.30 -19.64
N LYS A 179 -9.18 -20.20 -20.26
CA LYS A 179 -10.07 -20.24 -21.43
C LYS A 179 -9.45 -21.00 -22.60
N SER A 180 -8.17 -20.80 -22.87
CA SER A 180 -7.47 -21.54 -23.92
C SER A 180 -7.39 -23.05 -23.62
N ALA A 181 -7.07 -23.40 -22.38
CA ALA A 181 -6.93 -24.80 -21.95
C ALA A 181 -8.25 -25.56 -21.94
N THR A 182 -9.39 -24.90 -21.74
CA THR A 182 -10.74 -25.48 -21.67
C THR A 182 -11.56 -25.26 -22.95
N GLY A 183 -10.94 -24.87 -24.05
CA GLY A 183 -11.64 -24.52 -25.28
C GLY A 183 -12.69 -23.42 -25.13
N GLY A 184 -12.52 -22.53 -24.16
CA GLY A 184 -13.43 -21.42 -23.86
C GLY A 184 -14.68 -21.80 -23.07
N ARG A 185 -14.77 -23.02 -22.57
CA ARG A 185 -15.98 -23.56 -21.90
C ARG A 185 -16.03 -23.32 -20.39
N ALA A 186 -14.87 -23.26 -19.71
CA ALA A 186 -14.82 -22.91 -18.28
C ALA A 186 -15.03 -21.41 -18.06
N ASP A 187 -15.84 -21.07 -17.06
CA ASP A 187 -15.86 -19.70 -16.52
C ASP A 187 -14.70 -19.49 -15.52
N LEU A 188 -14.45 -18.22 -15.19
CA LEU A 188 -13.36 -17.86 -14.28
C LEU A 188 -13.51 -18.48 -12.89
N ARG A 189 -14.76 -18.62 -12.40
CA ARG A 189 -15.03 -19.17 -11.07
C ARG A 189 -14.69 -20.64 -11.01
N GLN A 190 -15.17 -21.45 -11.99
CA GLN A 190 -14.84 -22.87 -12.10
C GLN A 190 -13.33 -23.08 -12.17
N LEU A 191 -12.63 -22.25 -12.95
CA LEU A 191 -11.18 -22.30 -13.06
C LEU A 191 -10.50 -21.97 -11.74
N THR A 192 -10.93 -20.91 -11.07
CA THR A 192 -10.34 -20.50 -9.79
C THR A 192 -10.58 -21.56 -8.70
N ASP A 193 -11.80 -22.10 -8.62
CA ASP A 193 -12.15 -23.15 -7.66
C ASP A 193 -11.28 -24.41 -7.89
N ALA A 194 -11.03 -24.79 -9.15
CA ALA A 194 -10.16 -25.91 -9.48
C ALA A 194 -8.67 -25.63 -9.18
N ILE A 195 -8.20 -24.41 -9.42
CA ILE A 195 -6.82 -23.99 -9.12
C ILE A 195 -6.57 -23.95 -7.60
N ASP A 196 -7.55 -23.48 -6.83
CA ASP A 196 -7.41 -23.32 -5.38
C ASP A 196 -7.58 -24.65 -4.61
N THR A 197 -7.99 -25.74 -5.29
CA THR A 197 -8.02 -27.08 -4.71
C THR A 197 -6.59 -27.56 -4.42
N VAL A 198 -6.36 -28.08 -3.21
CA VAL A 198 -5.06 -28.60 -2.77
C VAL A 198 -4.92 -30.05 -3.20
N ASP A 199 -4.60 -30.27 -4.48
CA ASP A 199 -4.50 -31.61 -5.06
C ASP A 199 -3.44 -31.73 -6.19
N ASP A 200 -2.37 -30.95 -6.12
CA ASP A 200 -1.29 -30.92 -7.12
C ASP A 200 -1.78 -30.69 -8.57
N GLY A 201 -2.85 -29.91 -8.72
CA GLY A 201 -3.43 -29.55 -10.01
C GLY A 201 -4.31 -30.65 -10.63
N GLN A 202 -4.69 -31.68 -9.89
CA GLN A 202 -5.55 -32.75 -10.43
C GLN A 202 -6.96 -32.23 -10.74
N ALA A 203 -7.51 -31.33 -9.91
CA ALA A 203 -8.81 -30.70 -10.18
C ALA A 203 -8.79 -29.88 -11.47
N ILE A 204 -7.68 -29.18 -11.75
CA ILE A 204 -7.50 -28.44 -13.01
C ILE A 204 -7.48 -29.42 -14.21
N ARG A 205 -6.71 -30.52 -14.12
CA ARG A 205 -6.66 -31.53 -15.18
C ARG A 205 -8.02 -32.15 -15.42
N ASN A 206 -8.76 -32.46 -14.35
CA ASN A 206 -10.12 -33.00 -14.44
C ASN A 206 -11.06 -32.00 -15.13
N LEU A 207 -11.05 -30.74 -14.74
CA LEU A 207 -11.84 -29.70 -15.38
C LEU A 207 -11.51 -29.54 -16.87
N ILE A 208 -10.23 -29.56 -17.23
CA ILE A 208 -9.80 -29.51 -18.64
C ILE A 208 -10.33 -30.70 -19.42
N ASN A 209 -10.26 -31.90 -18.86
CA ASN A 209 -10.73 -33.15 -19.51
C ASN A 209 -12.25 -33.20 -19.62
N GLU A 210 -13.00 -32.70 -18.65
CA GLU A 210 -14.46 -32.66 -18.67
C GLU A 210 -15.03 -31.70 -19.71
N LEU A 211 -14.28 -30.62 -19.98
CA LEU A 211 -14.73 -29.53 -20.86
C LEU A 211 -14.19 -29.64 -22.29
N ASN A 212 -13.22 -30.51 -22.60
CA ASN A 212 -12.72 -30.76 -23.94
C ASN A 212 -13.33 -32.01 -24.56
#